data_0821a8f38d3f5ca57765cbac7553130c
#
_entry.id   0821a8f38d3f5ca57765cbac7553130c
#
_cell.length_a   1.000
_cell.length_b   1.000
_cell.length_c   1.000
_cell.angle_alpha   90.00
_cell.angle_beta   90.00
_cell.angle_gamma   90.00
#
_symmetry.space_group_name_H-M   'P 1'
#
loop_
_entity.id
_entity.type
_entity.pdbx_description
1 polymer ?
#
loop_
_entity_poly.entity_id
_entity_poly.type
_entity_poly.pdbx_seq_one_letter_code
_entity_poly.pdbx_strand_id
1 'polypeptide(L)'
;MKTLMGTTAAMALVLSASTTTYAAVKPAQHQVHTKTVKTVSLAQQQARAMGSLSGVLPWYENTGTSIPEGHTPDYSQYNLLSVAQKGDIIYESKGGYGITGHCAIVEGKFYDEPTGQWYIRMIESTAPGTIRGILEETCANKWDVHLLRVPNATKEQIDGAVDFCIGQLGTTYNLDFAHDYSADEKDWYCSELVWAAYYNQGIDIETKGILNEPGITPRDIYRNKNLTEINFK
;
A
#
# COMPACT_ATOMS: atom_id res chain seq x y z
N MET A 1 85.00 -44.00 -3.20
CA MET A 1 83.89 -44.08 -4.08
C MET A 1 82.66 -44.50 -3.33
N LYS A 2 81.81 -43.64 -2.94
CA LYS A 2 80.56 -43.97 -2.27
C LYS A 2 79.43 -43.10 -2.95
N THR A 3 78.55 -43.79 -3.60
CA THR A 3 77.39 -43.25 -4.26
C THR A 3 76.34 -42.90 -3.24
N LEU A 4 75.88 -41.69 -3.20
CA LEU A 4 74.79 -41.25 -2.33
C LEU A 4 73.50 -41.14 -3.22
N MET A 5 72.56 -42.02 -2.89
CA MET A 5 71.17 -41.92 -3.47
C MET A 5 70.38 -40.87 -2.73
N GLY A 6 69.92 -39.87 -3.41
CA GLY A 6 69.00 -38.92 -2.88
C GLY A 6 67.55 -39.30 -3.21
N THR A 7 66.76 -39.48 -2.16
CA THR A 7 65.33 -39.75 -2.24
C THR A 7 64.61 -38.44 -2.31
N THR A 8 63.96 -38.15 -3.44
CA THR A 8 63.02 -37.01 -3.59
C THR A 8 61.63 -37.43 -3.05
N ALA A 9 61.23 -36.85 -1.96
CA ALA A 9 59.87 -36.97 -1.47
C ALA A 9 58.94 -36.00 -2.25
N ALA A 10 58.01 -36.58 -2.99
CA ALA A 10 56.95 -35.82 -3.66
C ALA A 10 55.85 -35.52 -2.62
N MET A 11 55.69 -34.27 -2.32
CA MET A 11 54.61 -33.76 -1.46
C MET A 11 53.38 -33.56 -2.33
N ALA A 12 52.38 -34.47 -2.23
CA ALA A 12 51.10 -34.32 -2.88
C ALA A 12 50.24 -33.26 -2.14
N LEU A 13 50.01 -32.15 -2.79
CA LEU A 13 49.11 -31.12 -2.32
C LEU A 13 47.66 -31.55 -2.64
N VAL A 14 46.93 -31.97 -1.62
CA VAL A 14 45.49 -32.24 -1.74
C VAL A 14 44.74 -30.91 -1.67
N LEU A 15 44.34 -30.39 -2.82
CA LEU A 15 43.35 -29.27 -2.88
C LEU A 15 41.98 -29.84 -2.58
N SER A 16 41.48 -29.61 -1.39
CA SER A 16 40.07 -29.81 -1.06
C SER A 16 39.27 -28.65 -1.64
N ALA A 17 38.61 -28.86 -2.76
CA ALA A 17 37.63 -27.96 -3.30
C ALA A 17 36.37 -28.00 -2.42
N SER A 18 36.20 -26.97 -1.57
CA SER A 18 34.95 -26.75 -0.84
C SER A 18 33.91 -26.26 -1.84
N THR A 19 33.05 -27.13 -2.32
CA THR A 19 31.87 -26.72 -3.09
C THR A 19 30.85 -26.12 -2.12
N THR A 20 30.84 -24.79 -2.06
CA THR A 20 29.74 -24.06 -1.41
C THR A 20 28.51 -24.22 -2.28
N THR A 21 27.61 -25.12 -1.92
CA THR A 21 26.30 -25.21 -2.54
C THR A 21 25.48 -23.97 -2.08
N TYR A 22 25.39 -22.98 -2.94
CA TYR A 22 24.37 -21.95 -2.79
C TYR A 22 23.01 -22.65 -2.95
N ALA A 23 22.28 -22.80 -1.86
CA ALA A 23 20.88 -23.15 -1.91
C ALA A 23 20.18 -22.02 -2.67
N ALA A 24 19.71 -22.32 -3.87
CA ALA A 24 18.85 -21.42 -4.60
C ALA A 24 17.59 -21.18 -3.76
N VAL A 25 17.48 -19.98 -3.22
CA VAL A 25 16.24 -19.52 -2.60
C VAL A 25 15.21 -19.54 -3.71
N LYS A 26 14.28 -20.48 -3.66
CA LYS A 26 13.11 -20.49 -4.53
C LYS A 26 12.40 -19.14 -4.36
N PRO A 27 12.14 -18.39 -5.44
CA PRO A 27 11.25 -17.24 -5.31
C PRO A 27 9.94 -17.75 -4.72
N ALA A 28 9.47 -17.08 -3.68
CA ALA A 28 8.18 -17.37 -3.09
C ALA A 28 7.16 -17.33 -4.23
N GLN A 29 6.55 -18.47 -4.53
CA GLN A 29 5.45 -18.52 -5.47
C GLN A 29 4.32 -17.73 -4.82
N HIS A 30 4.12 -16.53 -5.33
CA HIS A 30 2.96 -15.71 -4.99
C HIS A 30 1.72 -16.49 -5.43
N GLN A 31 1.16 -17.26 -4.49
CA GLN A 31 -0.16 -17.83 -4.70
C GLN A 31 -1.12 -16.65 -4.72
N VAL A 32 -1.57 -16.30 -5.92
CA VAL A 32 -2.71 -15.41 -6.07
C VAL A 32 -3.89 -16.16 -5.47
N HIS A 33 -4.12 -15.94 -4.16
CA HIS A 33 -5.36 -16.36 -3.56
C HIS A 33 -6.46 -15.49 -4.15
N THR A 34 -7.17 -16.03 -5.11
CA THR A 34 -8.47 -15.50 -5.52
C THR A 34 -9.40 -15.64 -4.31
N LYS A 35 -9.28 -14.72 -3.34
CA LYS A 35 -10.31 -14.57 -2.30
C LYS A 35 -11.61 -14.25 -3.04
N THR A 36 -12.60 -15.08 -2.84
CA THR A 36 -13.97 -14.82 -3.29
C THR A 36 -14.35 -13.45 -2.76
N VAL A 37 -14.51 -12.49 -3.67
CA VAL A 37 -14.93 -11.13 -3.33
C VAL A 37 -16.28 -11.27 -2.62
N LYS A 38 -16.30 -11.06 -1.32
CA LYS A 38 -17.55 -11.00 -0.56
C LYS A 38 -18.27 -9.75 -1.02
N THR A 39 -19.33 -9.90 -1.77
CA THR A 39 -20.23 -8.80 -2.11
C THR A 39 -20.66 -8.15 -0.80
N VAL A 40 -20.32 -6.87 -0.61
CA VAL A 40 -20.73 -6.11 0.56
C VAL A 40 -22.26 -6.12 0.60
N SER A 41 -22.84 -6.57 1.70
CA SER A 41 -24.28 -6.69 1.78
C SER A 41 -24.95 -5.31 1.74
N LEU A 42 -26.18 -5.24 1.24
CA LEU A 42 -26.97 -3.99 1.22
C LEU A 42 -27.03 -3.34 2.63
N ALA A 43 -27.09 -4.16 3.67
CA ALA A 43 -27.06 -3.70 5.07
C ALA A 43 -25.71 -3.06 5.46
N GLN A 44 -24.60 -3.58 4.96
CA GLN A 44 -23.29 -2.97 5.15
C GLN A 44 -23.15 -1.67 4.36
N GLN A 45 -23.73 -1.59 3.17
CA GLN A 45 -23.81 -0.35 2.39
C GLN A 45 -24.67 0.70 3.11
N GLN A 46 -25.78 0.30 3.71
CA GLN A 46 -26.64 1.17 4.51
C GLN A 46 -25.97 1.62 5.80
N ALA A 47 -25.26 0.74 6.51
CA ALA A 47 -24.48 1.10 7.69
C ALA A 47 -23.36 2.11 7.36
N ARG A 48 -22.78 2.01 6.17
CA ARG A 48 -21.84 2.98 5.62
C ARG A 48 -22.49 4.33 5.37
N ALA A 49 -23.62 4.35 4.72
CA ALA A 49 -24.38 5.57 4.48
C ALA A 49 -24.78 6.26 5.81
N MET A 50 -25.03 5.51 6.85
CA MET A 50 -25.35 6.04 8.20
C MET A 50 -24.09 6.48 8.98
N GLY A 51 -22.95 5.82 8.84
CA GLY A 51 -21.67 6.28 9.39
C GLY A 51 -21.12 7.52 8.70
N SER A 52 -21.60 7.81 7.52
CA SER A 52 -21.25 8.95 6.69
C SER A 52 -22.19 10.15 6.92
N LEU A 53 -22.60 10.42 8.14
CA LEU A 53 -23.44 11.57 8.53
C LEU A 53 -22.80 12.93 8.30
N SER A 54 -21.62 13.01 7.71
CA SER A 54 -20.92 14.26 7.44
C SER A 54 -21.20 14.85 6.06
N GLY A 55 -22.30 14.51 5.39
CA GLY A 55 -22.66 15.04 4.06
C GLY A 55 -21.60 14.68 3.02
N VAL A 56 -21.09 13.49 3.12
CA VAL A 56 -20.08 12.92 2.27
C VAL A 56 -20.66 12.74 0.89
N LEU A 57 -19.94 13.21 -0.08
CA LEU A 57 -20.05 12.69 -1.44
C LEU A 57 -20.09 11.18 -1.39
N PRO A 58 -20.87 10.52 -2.22
CA PRO A 58 -20.81 9.10 -2.34
C PRO A 58 -19.37 8.74 -2.74
N TRP A 59 -18.55 8.51 -1.76
CA TRP A 59 -17.31 7.78 -1.99
C TRP A 59 -17.73 6.50 -2.60
N TYR A 60 -17.21 6.31 -3.75
CA TYR A 60 -17.55 5.16 -4.44
C TYR A 60 -16.64 4.06 -3.97
N GLU A 61 -17.25 3.28 -3.16
CA GLU A 61 -16.58 2.18 -2.52
C GLU A 61 -16.95 0.89 -3.22
N ASN A 62 -16.01 0.28 -3.90
CA ASN A 62 -16.23 -1.06 -4.36
C ASN A 62 -14.92 -1.85 -4.37
N THR A 63 -15.05 -3.13 -4.51
CA THR A 63 -13.94 -4.03 -4.83
C THR A 63 -13.78 -4.20 -6.35
N GLY A 64 -14.65 -3.59 -7.13
CA GLY A 64 -14.63 -3.59 -8.58
C GLY A 64 -13.63 -2.62 -9.19
N THR A 65 -13.69 -2.44 -10.49
CA THR A 65 -12.70 -1.69 -11.26
C THR A 65 -13.29 -0.58 -12.11
N SER A 66 -14.61 -0.42 -12.13
CA SER A 66 -15.28 0.59 -12.95
C SER A 66 -15.74 1.78 -12.13
N ILE A 67 -15.85 2.93 -12.77
CA ILE A 67 -16.57 4.08 -12.20
C ILE A 67 -18.04 3.68 -12.02
N PRO A 68 -18.67 4.03 -10.90
CA PRO A 68 -20.07 3.72 -10.69
C PRO A 68 -20.98 4.41 -11.68
N GLU A 69 -22.07 3.73 -11.98
CA GLU A 69 -23.12 4.33 -12.79
C GLU A 69 -23.60 5.66 -12.17
N GLY A 70 -23.61 6.69 -12.99
CA GLY A 70 -24.05 8.02 -12.58
C GLY A 70 -23.02 8.88 -11.85
N HIS A 71 -21.81 8.38 -11.60
CA HIS A 71 -20.71 9.18 -11.08
C HIS A 71 -19.80 9.68 -12.21
N THR A 72 -19.35 10.92 -12.08
CA THR A 72 -18.38 11.55 -12.98
C THR A 72 -17.28 12.16 -12.13
N PRO A 73 -16.08 11.56 -12.07
CA PRO A 73 -14.99 12.09 -11.28
C PRO A 73 -14.57 13.49 -11.76
N ASP A 74 -14.34 14.41 -10.83
CA ASP A 74 -13.94 15.77 -11.13
C ASP A 74 -12.42 15.94 -11.07
N TYR A 75 -11.83 16.41 -12.18
CA TYR A 75 -10.42 16.77 -12.33
C TYR A 75 -10.27 18.09 -13.06
N SER A 76 -11.18 19.05 -12.82
CA SER A 76 -11.28 20.29 -13.60
C SER A 76 -10.51 21.47 -13.01
N GLN A 77 -10.14 21.42 -11.72
CA GLN A 77 -9.56 22.56 -11.01
C GLN A 77 -8.04 22.49 -10.89
N TYR A 78 -7.51 21.29 -10.74
CA TYR A 78 -6.11 21.05 -10.42
C TYR A 78 -5.46 20.12 -11.42
N ASN A 79 -4.20 19.79 -11.16
CA ASN A 79 -3.47 18.84 -11.98
C ASN A 79 -3.38 17.44 -11.35
N LEU A 80 -4.30 17.11 -10.42
CA LEU A 80 -4.28 15.87 -9.65
C LEU A 80 -4.18 14.64 -10.55
N LEU A 81 -5.02 14.55 -11.58
CA LEU A 81 -4.99 13.41 -12.51
C LEU A 81 -3.65 13.28 -13.24
N SER A 82 -2.95 14.37 -13.49
CA SER A 82 -1.67 14.34 -14.20
C SER A 82 -0.51 13.93 -13.30
N VAL A 83 -0.48 14.39 -12.03
CA VAL A 83 0.67 14.21 -11.15
C VAL A 83 0.62 12.97 -10.27
N ALA A 84 -0.58 12.48 -9.92
CA ALA A 84 -0.73 11.27 -9.13
C ALA A 84 -0.07 10.07 -9.81
N GLN A 85 0.58 9.22 -9.03
CA GLN A 85 1.25 8.01 -9.52
C GLN A 85 0.85 6.81 -8.65
N LYS A 86 0.97 5.62 -9.22
CA LYS A 86 0.82 4.36 -8.49
C LYS A 86 1.73 4.36 -7.26
N GLY A 87 1.20 3.98 -6.12
CA GLY A 87 1.91 3.94 -4.86
C GLY A 87 1.96 5.27 -4.10
N ASP A 88 1.49 6.39 -4.67
CA ASP A 88 1.36 7.60 -3.88
C ASP A 88 0.43 7.36 -2.68
N ILE A 89 0.80 7.94 -1.55
CA ILE A 89 0.03 7.85 -0.32
C ILE A 89 -0.87 9.08 -0.23
N ILE A 90 -2.13 8.84 0.03
CA ILE A 90 -3.13 9.87 0.26
C ILE A 90 -3.23 10.07 1.77
N TYR A 91 -3.03 11.31 2.22
CA TYR A 91 -3.32 11.71 3.59
C TYR A 91 -4.42 12.76 3.60
N GLU A 92 -5.49 12.47 4.33
CA GLU A 92 -6.63 13.37 4.52
C GLU A 92 -6.55 13.99 5.91
N SER A 93 -6.19 15.28 6.00
CA SER A 93 -6.02 15.93 7.29
C SER A 93 -7.34 16.08 8.07
N LYS A 94 -8.46 16.16 7.36
CA LYS A 94 -9.82 16.24 7.90
C LYS A 94 -10.57 14.91 7.93
N GLY A 95 -9.93 13.81 7.49
CA GLY A 95 -10.45 12.47 7.63
C GLY A 95 -10.57 12.03 9.10
N GLY A 96 -11.16 10.86 9.36
CA GLY A 96 -11.31 10.33 10.72
C GLY A 96 -11.96 11.33 11.69
N TYR A 97 -13.03 12.00 11.26
CA TYR A 97 -13.73 13.08 12.00
C TYR A 97 -12.84 14.30 12.32
N GLY A 98 -11.77 14.53 11.56
CA GLY A 98 -10.83 15.63 11.79
C GLY A 98 -9.92 15.45 13.02
N ILE A 99 -9.92 14.28 13.64
CA ILE A 99 -9.14 13.98 14.85
C ILE A 99 -7.89 13.19 14.50
N THR A 100 -8.07 12.09 13.77
CA THR A 100 -6.99 11.14 13.47
C THR A 100 -6.40 11.32 12.07
N GLY A 101 -7.14 11.92 11.14
CA GLY A 101 -6.86 11.88 9.72
C GLY A 101 -7.28 10.55 9.09
N HIS A 102 -6.97 10.39 7.81
CA HIS A 102 -7.20 9.15 7.07
C HIS A 102 -6.05 8.92 6.09
N CYS A 103 -5.79 7.66 5.74
CA CYS A 103 -4.81 7.29 4.73
C CYS A 103 -5.38 6.30 3.72
N ALA A 104 -4.91 6.44 2.48
CA ALA A 104 -5.15 5.51 1.38
C ALA A 104 -3.90 5.40 0.50
N ILE A 105 -3.88 4.44 -0.41
CA ILE A 105 -2.82 4.31 -1.42
C ILE A 105 -3.40 4.42 -2.82
N VAL A 106 -2.71 5.13 -3.71
CA VAL A 106 -3.08 5.20 -5.13
C VAL A 106 -2.79 3.86 -5.80
N GLU A 107 -3.83 3.17 -6.26
CA GLU A 107 -3.69 1.94 -7.04
C GLU A 107 -3.17 2.23 -8.45
N GLY A 108 -3.58 3.34 -9.04
CA GLY A 108 -3.15 3.78 -10.36
C GLY A 108 -4.15 4.71 -11.05
N LYS A 109 -3.83 5.04 -12.30
CA LYS A 109 -4.73 5.74 -13.21
C LYS A 109 -5.31 4.76 -14.22
N PHE A 110 -6.60 4.79 -14.41
CA PHE A 110 -7.33 3.84 -15.24
C PHE A 110 -8.28 4.57 -16.18
N TYR A 111 -8.52 3.97 -17.32
CA TYR A 111 -9.52 4.44 -18.27
C TYR A 111 -10.78 3.58 -18.10
N ASP A 112 -11.91 4.23 -17.92
CA ASP A 112 -13.20 3.57 -17.80
C ASP A 112 -13.93 3.65 -19.14
N GLU A 113 -13.97 2.52 -19.85
CA GLU A 113 -14.58 2.42 -21.19
C GLU A 113 -16.06 2.86 -21.21
N PRO A 114 -16.92 2.48 -20.23
CA PRO A 114 -18.31 2.86 -20.24
C PRO A 114 -18.54 4.39 -20.16
N THR A 115 -17.72 5.08 -19.40
CA THR A 115 -17.86 6.55 -19.24
C THR A 115 -16.92 7.33 -20.15
N GLY A 116 -15.93 6.68 -20.75
CA GLY A 116 -14.92 7.32 -21.59
C GLY A 116 -13.97 8.24 -20.83
N GLN A 117 -13.75 7.99 -19.53
CA GLN A 117 -12.98 8.86 -18.66
C GLN A 117 -11.78 8.21 -18.03
N TRP A 118 -10.73 8.99 -17.84
CA TRP A 118 -9.62 8.62 -16.96
C TRP A 118 -9.96 8.96 -15.52
N TYR A 119 -9.54 8.11 -14.58
CA TYR A 119 -9.72 8.33 -13.17
C TYR A 119 -8.60 7.75 -12.33
N ILE A 120 -8.46 8.24 -11.11
CA ILE A 120 -7.49 7.72 -10.14
C ILE A 120 -8.23 6.77 -9.20
N ARG A 121 -7.77 5.52 -9.17
CA ARG A 121 -8.27 4.53 -8.24
C ARG A 121 -7.35 4.44 -7.04
N MET A 122 -7.93 4.35 -5.87
CA MET A 122 -7.22 4.18 -4.61
C MET A 122 -7.73 2.95 -3.85
N ILE A 123 -6.95 2.49 -2.88
CA ILE A 123 -7.32 1.45 -1.94
C ILE A 123 -7.21 2.02 -0.54
N GLU A 124 -8.22 1.77 0.26
CA GLU A 124 -8.31 2.25 1.64
C GLU A 124 -8.99 1.23 2.54
N SER A 125 -8.74 1.28 3.85
CA SER A 125 -9.51 0.56 4.84
C SER A 125 -10.41 1.55 5.59
N THR A 126 -11.71 1.32 5.54
CA THR A 126 -12.75 2.16 6.15
C THR A 126 -13.73 1.30 6.95
N ALA A 127 -14.65 1.93 7.68
CA ALA A 127 -15.56 1.27 8.61
C ALA A 127 -16.23 -0.03 8.14
N PRO A 128 -16.42 -0.31 6.85
CA PRO A 128 -16.86 -1.66 6.47
C PRO A 128 -15.77 -2.55 5.88
N GLY A 129 -14.54 -2.08 5.76
CA GLY A 129 -13.40 -2.88 5.35
C GLY A 129 -12.52 -2.25 4.29
N THR A 130 -11.61 -3.05 3.76
CA THR A 130 -10.69 -2.63 2.71
C THR A 130 -11.37 -2.67 1.35
N ILE A 131 -11.35 -1.54 0.68
CA ILE A 131 -12.14 -1.26 -0.53
C ILE A 131 -11.34 -0.44 -1.54
N ARG A 132 -11.86 -0.36 -2.76
CA ARG A 132 -11.44 0.62 -3.76
C ARG A 132 -12.29 1.87 -3.70
N GLY A 133 -11.66 3.02 -3.78
CA GLY A 133 -12.30 4.32 -3.95
C GLY A 133 -11.76 5.07 -5.18
N ILE A 134 -12.33 6.23 -5.44
CA ILE A 134 -11.86 7.16 -6.46
C ILE A 134 -11.27 8.38 -5.74
N LEU A 135 -10.02 8.71 -6.06
CA LEU A 135 -9.45 9.99 -5.66
C LEU A 135 -9.79 11.04 -6.72
N GLU A 136 -10.56 12.04 -6.35
CA GLU A 136 -10.97 13.16 -7.19
C GLU A 136 -10.81 14.51 -6.49
N GLU A 137 -10.85 15.62 -7.22
CA GLU A 137 -10.57 16.96 -6.70
C GLU A 137 -11.61 17.47 -5.71
N THR A 138 -12.87 17.09 -5.89
CA THR A 138 -13.93 17.43 -4.93
C THR A 138 -13.64 16.83 -3.55
N CYS A 139 -13.21 15.57 -3.53
CA CYS A 139 -12.80 14.91 -2.31
C CYS A 139 -11.50 15.48 -1.75
N ALA A 140 -10.53 15.76 -2.62
CA ALA A 140 -9.26 16.35 -2.23
C ALA A 140 -9.43 17.71 -1.55
N ASN A 141 -10.40 18.51 -1.99
CA ASN A 141 -10.75 19.78 -1.35
C ASN A 141 -11.45 19.59 -0.01
N LYS A 142 -12.44 18.70 0.00
CA LYS A 142 -13.26 18.46 1.19
C LYS A 142 -12.47 17.95 2.36
N TRP A 143 -11.60 16.98 2.10
CA TRP A 143 -10.84 16.29 3.15
C TRP A 143 -9.46 16.86 3.40
N ASP A 144 -9.11 17.94 2.65
CA ASP A 144 -7.80 18.57 2.70
C ASP A 144 -6.69 17.51 2.49
N VAL A 145 -6.71 16.97 1.28
CA VAL A 145 -5.81 15.89 0.85
C VAL A 145 -4.41 16.43 0.61
N HIS A 146 -3.45 15.70 1.12
CA HIS A 146 -2.03 15.78 0.80
C HIS A 146 -1.61 14.51 0.09
N LEU A 147 -0.93 14.65 -1.03
CA LEU A 147 -0.43 13.53 -1.81
C LEU A 147 1.06 13.35 -1.50
N LEU A 148 1.43 12.19 -0.96
CA LEU A 148 2.79 11.90 -0.52
C LEU A 148 3.41 10.81 -1.39
N ARG A 149 4.68 10.94 -1.71
CA ARG A 149 5.42 9.95 -2.49
C ARG A 149 6.61 9.44 -1.72
N VAL A 150 6.86 8.13 -1.81
CA VAL A 150 8.08 7.50 -1.31
C VAL A 150 9.18 7.73 -2.34
N PRO A 151 10.15 8.65 -2.08
CA PRO A 151 11.22 8.90 -3.02
C PRO A 151 12.13 7.68 -3.10
N ASN A 152 12.68 7.42 -4.28
CA ASN A 152 13.64 6.33 -4.52
C ASN A 152 13.09 4.90 -4.33
N ALA A 153 11.80 4.72 -4.12
CA ALA A 153 11.20 3.40 -4.18
C ALA A 153 11.34 2.84 -5.61
N THR A 154 11.79 1.60 -5.72
CA THR A 154 11.86 0.95 -7.02
C THR A 154 10.46 0.63 -7.54
N LYS A 155 10.35 0.40 -8.85
CA LYS A 155 9.07 -0.01 -9.44
C LYS A 155 8.53 -1.28 -8.77
N GLU A 156 9.40 -2.23 -8.47
CA GLU A 156 9.05 -3.50 -7.82
C GLU A 156 8.51 -3.26 -6.40
N GLN A 157 9.10 -2.33 -5.65
CA GLN A 157 8.62 -1.97 -4.31
C GLN A 157 7.26 -1.28 -4.37
N ILE A 158 7.07 -0.37 -5.33
CA ILE A 158 5.78 0.29 -5.54
C ILE A 158 4.71 -0.72 -5.94
N ASP A 159 5.02 -1.58 -6.91
CA ASP A 159 4.09 -2.61 -7.36
C ASP A 159 3.76 -3.57 -6.22
N GLY A 160 4.76 -4.02 -5.45
CA GLY A 160 4.57 -4.90 -4.31
C GLY A 160 3.71 -4.28 -3.20
N ALA A 161 3.87 -2.98 -2.91
CA ALA A 161 3.03 -2.29 -1.93
C ALA A 161 1.57 -2.21 -2.39
N VAL A 162 1.34 -1.86 -3.63
CA VAL A 162 -0.03 -1.80 -4.18
C VAL A 162 -0.64 -3.19 -4.27
N ASP A 163 0.10 -4.20 -4.70
CA ASP A 163 -0.37 -5.58 -4.79
C ASP A 163 -0.71 -6.15 -3.40
N PHE A 164 0.04 -5.76 -2.35
CA PHE A 164 -0.32 -6.08 -0.98
C PHE A 164 -1.71 -5.53 -0.64
N CYS A 165 -1.97 -4.24 -0.88
CA CYS A 165 -3.28 -3.64 -0.62
C CYS A 165 -4.40 -4.29 -1.46
N ILE A 166 -4.14 -4.63 -2.72
CA ILE A 166 -5.09 -5.38 -3.58
C ILE A 166 -5.43 -6.72 -2.94
N GLY A 167 -4.43 -7.42 -2.38
CA GLY A 167 -4.62 -8.69 -1.68
C GLY A 167 -5.50 -8.58 -0.44
N GLN A 168 -5.62 -7.38 0.14
CA GLN A 168 -6.41 -7.12 1.35
C GLN A 168 -7.85 -6.68 1.06
N LEU A 169 -8.25 -6.51 -0.20
CA LEU A 169 -9.61 -6.12 -0.56
C LEU A 169 -10.65 -7.08 0.05
N GLY A 170 -11.63 -6.52 0.75
CA GLY A 170 -12.70 -7.26 1.42
C GLY A 170 -12.35 -7.77 2.83
N THR A 171 -11.16 -7.45 3.37
CA THR A 171 -10.89 -7.61 4.80
C THR A 171 -11.72 -6.63 5.61
N THR A 172 -11.92 -6.89 6.90
CA THR A 172 -12.72 -6.03 7.78
C THR A 172 -11.90 -4.81 8.24
N TYR A 173 -12.59 -3.79 8.76
CA TYR A 173 -11.96 -2.67 9.44
C TYR A 173 -11.91 -2.93 10.94
N ASN A 174 -10.75 -2.66 11.55
CA ASN A 174 -10.59 -2.71 13.00
C ASN A 174 -9.57 -1.65 13.43
N LEU A 175 -9.95 -0.78 14.35
CA LEU A 175 -9.07 0.23 14.93
C LEU A 175 -8.56 -0.26 16.27
N ASP A 176 -7.61 -1.17 16.24
CA ASP A 176 -7.00 -1.78 17.43
C ASP A 176 -5.62 -1.21 17.77
N PHE A 177 -5.11 -0.30 16.91
CA PHE A 177 -3.78 0.29 17.05
C PHE A 177 -2.64 -0.73 17.05
N ALA A 178 -2.83 -1.86 16.39
CA ALA A 178 -1.79 -2.84 16.17
C ALA A 178 -0.77 -2.36 15.11
N HIS A 179 0.33 -3.10 15.02
CA HIS A 179 1.35 -2.96 13.97
C HIS A 179 1.44 -4.27 13.19
N ASP A 180 0.31 -4.70 12.66
CA ASP A 180 0.26 -5.92 11.88
C ASP A 180 0.71 -5.66 10.45
N TYR A 181 1.47 -6.59 9.90
CA TYR A 181 1.99 -6.51 8.53
C TYR A 181 1.91 -7.84 7.79
N SER A 182 1.28 -8.83 8.39
CA SER A 182 1.10 -10.13 7.74
C SER A 182 0.06 -10.04 6.63
N ALA A 183 0.35 -10.63 5.47
CA ALA A 183 -0.62 -10.72 4.39
C ALA A 183 -1.84 -11.60 4.74
N ASP A 184 -1.78 -12.36 5.83
CA ASP A 184 -2.86 -13.22 6.31
C ASP A 184 -3.80 -12.53 7.31
N GLU A 185 -3.54 -11.24 7.63
CA GLU A 185 -4.41 -10.46 8.49
C GLU A 185 -5.82 -10.34 7.90
N LYS A 186 -6.81 -10.23 8.80
CA LYS A 186 -8.22 -10.24 8.42
C LYS A 186 -8.87 -8.88 8.55
N ASP A 187 -8.23 -7.98 9.22
CA ASP A 187 -8.70 -6.61 9.43
C ASP A 187 -7.54 -5.62 9.42
N TRP A 188 -7.87 -4.38 9.12
CA TRP A 188 -6.94 -3.27 9.00
C TRP A 188 -7.61 -1.97 9.41
N TYR A 189 -6.86 -1.04 9.97
CA TYR A 189 -7.24 0.37 9.91
C TYR A 189 -6.46 1.10 8.80
N CYS A 190 -6.89 2.29 8.45
CA CYS A 190 -6.47 2.97 7.22
C CYS A 190 -4.95 3.14 7.08
N SER A 191 -4.30 3.65 8.13
CA SER A 191 -2.86 3.93 8.09
C SER A 191 -1.99 2.69 8.28
N GLU A 192 -2.46 1.71 9.04
CA GLU A 192 -1.79 0.42 9.18
C GLU A 192 -1.70 -0.32 7.84
N LEU A 193 -2.80 -0.37 7.09
CA LEU A 193 -2.82 -0.99 5.76
C LEU A 193 -1.75 -0.38 4.85
N VAL A 194 -1.67 0.95 4.80
CA VAL A 194 -0.73 1.66 3.94
C VAL A 194 0.71 1.47 4.43
N TRP A 195 0.93 1.51 5.74
CA TRP A 195 2.23 1.24 6.35
C TRP A 195 2.68 -0.20 6.08
N ALA A 196 1.83 -1.19 6.35
CA ALA A 196 2.14 -2.61 6.14
C ALA A 196 2.50 -2.90 4.68
N ALA A 197 1.81 -2.25 3.74
CA ALA A 197 2.10 -2.36 2.32
C ALA A 197 3.55 -2.00 1.99
N TYR A 198 4.04 -0.87 2.50
CA TYR A 198 5.42 -0.43 2.28
C TYR A 198 6.42 -1.18 3.17
N TYR A 199 6.04 -1.49 4.41
CA TYR A 199 6.89 -2.24 5.34
C TYR A 199 7.27 -3.62 4.79
N ASN A 200 6.33 -4.30 4.13
CA ASN A 200 6.59 -5.55 3.43
C ASN A 200 7.54 -5.42 2.22
N GLN A 201 7.79 -4.18 1.76
CA GLN A 201 8.77 -3.88 0.73
C GLN A 201 10.11 -3.38 1.31
N GLY A 202 10.27 -3.46 2.63
CA GLY A 202 11.47 -3.00 3.34
C GLY A 202 11.53 -1.48 3.50
N ILE A 203 10.40 -0.78 3.38
CA ILE A 203 10.32 0.68 3.52
C ILE A 203 9.42 1.02 4.72
N ASP A 204 10.02 1.57 5.77
CA ASP A 204 9.27 2.05 6.93
C ASP A 204 8.85 3.52 6.72
N ILE A 205 7.55 3.72 6.55
CA ILE A 205 6.97 5.06 6.33
C ILE A 205 6.40 5.68 7.60
N GLU A 206 6.55 5.02 8.75
CA GLU A 206 6.15 5.55 10.03
C GLU A 206 7.17 6.56 10.57
N THR A 207 6.69 7.62 11.22
CA THR A 207 7.54 8.49 12.03
C THR A 207 7.47 8.05 13.49
N LYS A 208 8.55 7.50 14.00
CA LYS A 208 8.65 7.13 15.42
C LYS A 208 8.72 8.40 16.26
N GLY A 209 7.59 8.74 16.87
CA GLY A 209 7.46 9.91 17.75
C GLY A 209 8.04 9.67 19.15
N ILE A 210 8.32 10.77 19.88
CA ILE A 210 8.78 10.74 21.29
C ILE A 210 7.71 10.11 22.21
N LEU A 211 6.45 10.16 21.83
CA LEU A 211 5.34 9.70 22.65
C LEU A 211 4.98 8.23 22.41
N ASN A 212 5.60 7.58 21.44
CA ASN A 212 5.35 6.17 21.13
C ASN A 212 3.85 5.87 21.18
N GLU A 213 3.09 6.60 20.36
CA GLU A 213 1.64 6.43 20.29
C GLU A 213 1.31 4.97 19.94
N PRO A 214 0.27 4.40 20.50
CA PRO A 214 -0.13 3.06 20.12
C PRO A 214 -0.57 3.07 18.65
N GLY A 215 -0.02 2.15 17.87
CA GLY A 215 -0.34 1.99 16.45
C GLY A 215 0.26 3.06 15.53
N ILE A 216 -0.09 2.98 14.28
CA ILE A 216 0.38 3.86 13.22
C ILE A 216 -0.71 4.86 12.88
N THR A 217 -0.52 6.13 13.23
CA THR A 217 -1.53 7.13 12.90
C THR A 217 -1.31 7.68 11.47
N PRO A 218 -2.37 8.15 10.79
CA PRO A 218 -2.21 8.85 9.51
C PRO A 218 -1.22 10.02 9.58
N ARG A 219 -1.18 10.70 10.73
CA ARG A 219 -0.29 11.83 10.98
C ARG A 219 1.18 11.40 11.09
N ASP A 220 1.48 10.18 11.56
CA ASP A 220 2.84 9.65 11.63
C ASP A 220 3.40 9.45 10.22
N ILE A 221 2.58 8.95 9.32
CA ILE A 221 2.94 8.85 7.91
C ILE A 221 3.14 10.24 7.31
N TYR A 222 2.21 11.17 7.50
CA TYR A 222 2.32 12.54 6.97
C TYR A 222 3.56 13.29 7.46
N ARG A 223 3.97 13.07 8.71
CA ARG A 223 5.14 13.73 9.31
C ARG A 223 6.47 13.09 8.94
N ASN A 224 6.45 11.98 8.22
CA ASN A 224 7.69 11.32 7.82
C ASN A 224 8.45 12.16 6.80
N LYS A 225 9.59 12.70 7.23
CA LYS A 225 10.45 13.59 6.44
C LYS A 225 11.12 12.89 5.24
N ASN A 226 11.03 11.56 5.19
CA ASN A 226 11.52 10.78 4.07
C ASN A 226 10.51 10.70 2.92
N LEU A 227 9.28 11.17 3.14
CA LEU A 227 8.28 11.28 2.09
C LEU A 227 8.33 12.66 1.43
N THR A 228 7.99 12.71 0.16
CA THR A 228 7.89 13.95 -0.62
C THR A 228 6.43 14.30 -0.85
N GLU A 229 6.02 15.47 -0.42
CA GLU A 229 4.68 15.97 -0.74
C GLU A 229 4.62 16.45 -2.20
N ILE A 230 3.63 15.98 -2.93
CA ILE A 230 3.39 16.28 -4.34
C ILE A 230 2.33 17.37 -4.44
N ASN A 231 2.72 18.52 -4.94
CA ASN A 231 1.76 19.60 -5.16
C ASN A 231 0.89 19.30 -6.39
N PHE A 232 -0.42 19.35 -6.21
CA PHE A 232 -1.40 19.17 -7.26
C PHE A 232 -2.44 20.30 -7.31
N LYS A 233 -2.42 21.19 -6.33
CA LYS A 233 -3.30 22.38 -6.22
C LYS A 233 -2.66 23.61 -6.80
#